data_acb278789542c71e24dcdb26dfb041a4
#
_entry.id   acb278789542c71e24dcdb26dfb041a4
#
_cell.length_a   1.000
_cell.length_b   1.000
_cell.length_c   1.000
_cell.angle_alpha   90.00
_cell.angle_beta   90.00
_cell.angle_gamma   90.00
#
_symmetry.space_group_name_H-M   'P 1'
#
loop_
_entity.id
_entity.type
_entity.pdbx_description
1 polymer ?
#
loop_
_entity_poly.entity_id
_entity_poly.type
_entity_poly.pdbx_seq_one_letter_code
_entity_poly.pdbx_strand_id
1 'polypeptide(L)'
;MMRMKTHTKEIVGLQKSGAMLFCSSDNVVAARLAEALGDVGMLVQEVPSTEALARRLGELSPKAVFLDFTLQADEPGKLLRSADLARLLARVAPTVPRIAVGMLAQPQGTLAAMRAGLTEFVDPFSSADEVHEVLQRLLQATEQVDDKPTAHRSVLLLGARAGVGTSTMAVHLAGILQERLAQAAVARNGAADRPMRGPVVAGSALPLADRVGIMDLGWPVGDCQLYLNVSSEFDVVEAVRNLRRLDATLLTSALAHTDSGVSVVSLPRDMAAMREVSQPDSLLLFDRLRHHFGFLLADAGGFNHPEFVAGLARGAQQTWLVTDQSVGSLVSLAGVIKELTAQHVDLSHLRLVVNKYDERYGMTAQQIADRFGLQLVGTLPDRTLQLIVCTNQGKLLHEVSERDTYVRALQQIADVMTADFMAPNARGNWLSGWLPGVHRRLVTPNNH
;
A
#
# COMPACT_ATOMS: atom_id res chain seq x y z
N MET A 1 -30.79 25.28 -34.05
CA MET A 1 -30.82 24.11 -33.18
C MET A 1 -29.66 23.20 -33.60
N MET A 2 -28.49 23.48 -33.09
CA MET A 2 -27.22 22.88 -33.53
C MET A 2 -26.62 22.11 -32.35
N ARG A 3 -26.70 20.79 -32.42
CA ARG A 3 -26.13 19.84 -31.42
C ARG A 3 -24.61 19.87 -31.53
N MET A 4 -23.95 20.43 -30.53
CA MET A 4 -22.50 20.21 -30.33
C MET A 4 -22.26 18.79 -29.86
N LYS A 5 -21.60 18.03 -30.72
CA LYS A 5 -21.05 16.72 -30.38
C LYS A 5 -19.77 16.93 -29.59
N THR A 6 -19.76 16.54 -28.32
CA THR A 6 -18.55 16.38 -27.50
C THR A 6 -17.74 15.22 -28.05
N HIS A 7 -16.59 15.49 -28.66
CA HIS A 7 -15.61 14.50 -29.04
C HIS A 7 -14.75 14.14 -27.81
N THR A 8 -15.04 13.01 -27.19
CA THR A 8 -14.07 12.33 -26.32
C THR A 8 -13.03 11.69 -27.23
N LYS A 9 -11.87 12.32 -27.39
CA LYS A 9 -10.70 11.66 -27.98
C LYS A 9 -10.00 10.88 -26.87
N GLU A 10 -10.05 9.56 -26.95
CA GLU A 10 -9.09 8.68 -26.29
C GLU A 10 -7.69 9.00 -26.82
N ILE A 11 -6.82 9.49 -25.95
CA ILE A 11 -5.40 9.64 -26.24
C ILE A 11 -4.67 8.51 -25.51
N VAL A 12 -4.39 7.46 -26.24
CA VAL A 12 -3.41 6.44 -25.87
C VAL A 12 -2.03 7.06 -26.01
N GLY A 13 -1.30 7.21 -24.88
CA GLY A 13 0.12 7.56 -24.93
C GLY A 13 0.61 8.73 -24.09
N LEU A 14 0.13 8.93 -22.83
CA LEU A 14 0.68 9.94 -21.92
C LEU A 14 1.00 9.35 -20.54
N GLN A 15 2.09 8.59 -20.46
CA GLN A 15 2.63 8.02 -19.21
C GLN A 15 3.63 8.92 -18.47
N LYS A 16 3.56 10.26 -18.54
CA LYS A 16 4.50 11.12 -17.81
C LYS A 16 3.97 12.41 -17.17
N SER A 17 2.74 12.81 -17.40
CA SER A 17 2.15 13.97 -16.70
C SER A 17 0.99 13.49 -15.81
N GLY A 18 1.19 13.53 -14.48
CA GLY A 18 0.13 13.15 -13.54
C GLY A 18 -1.05 14.12 -13.61
N ALA A 19 -2.27 13.60 -13.45
CA ALA A 19 -3.48 14.42 -13.40
C ALA A 19 -3.46 15.30 -12.13
N MET A 20 -3.90 16.56 -12.28
CA MET A 20 -4.17 17.51 -11.20
C MET A 20 -5.65 17.84 -11.21
N LEU A 21 -6.28 17.86 -10.04
CA LEU A 21 -7.72 18.10 -9.92
C LEU A 21 -7.98 19.53 -9.47
N PHE A 22 -8.87 20.25 -10.14
CA PHE A 22 -9.31 21.57 -9.73
C PHE A 22 -10.81 21.58 -9.44
N CYS A 23 -11.16 21.80 -8.19
CA CYS A 23 -12.56 21.88 -7.73
C CYS A 23 -13.07 23.32 -7.84
N SER A 24 -13.68 23.65 -8.99
CA SER A 24 -14.25 24.95 -9.28
C SER A 24 -15.29 24.87 -10.38
N SER A 25 -16.31 25.73 -10.31
CA SER A 25 -17.26 26.02 -11.39
C SER A 25 -16.77 27.12 -12.34
N ASP A 26 -15.68 27.82 -12.00
CA ASP A 26 -15.17 28.94 -12.75
C ASP A 26 -14.22 28.51 -13.88
N ASN A 27 -14.72 28.60 -15.11
CA ASN A 27 -13.95 28.23 -16.30
C ASN A 27 -12.80 29.22 -16.62
N VAL A 28 -12.90 30.47 -16.17
CA VAL A 28 -11.86 31.50 -16.42
C VAL A 28 -10.66 31.21 -15.53
N VAL A 29 -10.92 30.96 -14.26
CA VAL A 29 -9.87 30.56 -13.30
C VAL A 29 -9.25 29.22 -13.70
N ALA A 30 -10.06 28.26 -14.14
CA ALA A 30 -9.57 26.96 -14.62
C ALA A 30 -8.64 27.09 -15.84
N ALA A 31 -9.02 27.91 -16.81
CA ALA A 31 -8.21 28.15 -18.02
C ALA A 31 -6.88 28.83 -17.67
N ARG A 32 -6.89 29.84 -16.79
CA ARG A 32 -5.68 30.50 -16.33
C ARG A 32 -4.75 29.57 -15.54
N LEU A 33 -5.32 28.78 -14.65
CA LEU A 33 -4.55 27.80 -13.90
C LEU A 33 -3.94 26.73 -14.83
N ALA A 34 -4.70 26.27 -15.84
CA ALA A 34 -4.20 25.31 -16.83
C ALA A 34 -3.07 25.90 -17.69
N GLU A 35 -3.18 27.19 -18.08
CA GLU A 35 -2.11 27.90 -18.79
C GLU A 35 -0.85 28.04 -17.93
N ALA A 36 -1.01 28.39 -16.66
CA ALA A 36 0.09 28.53 -15.72
C ALA A 36 0.77 27.19 -15.37
N LEU A 37 0.04 26.08 -15.42
CA LEU A 37 0.59 24.73 -15.20
C LEU A 37 1.41 24.22 -16.40
N GLY A 38 1.10 24.67 -17.61
CA GLY A 38 1.80 24.30 -18.84
C GLY A 38 2.04 22.78 -18.96
N ASP A 39 3.32 22.39 -19.09
CA ASP A 39 3.74 20.99 -19.27
C ASP A 39 3.88 20.19 -17.97
N VAL A 40 3.62 20.79 -16.79
CA VAL A 40 3.80 20.14 -15.49
C VAL A 40 2.79 19.02 -15.26
N GLY A 41 1.58 19.16 -15.78
CA GLY A 41 0.54 18.15 -15.67
C GLY A 41 -0.80 18.55 -16.29
N MET A 42 -1.70 17.59 -16.42
CA MET A 42 -3.03 17.81 -16.97
C MET A 42 -3.98 18.26 -15.86
N LEU A 43 -4.57 19.44 -16.00
CA LEU A 43 -5.62 19.94 -15.10
C LEU A 43 -6.98 19.34 -15.48
N VAL A 44 -7.62 18.69 -14.53
CA VAL A 44 -8.99 18.19 -14.65
C VAL A 44 -9.88 19.07 -13.76
N GLN A 45 -10.80 19.81 -14.38
CA GLN A 45 -11.78 20.60 -13.65
C GLN A 45 -12.97 19.72 -13.22
N GLU A 46 -13.43 19.88 -11.99
CA GLU A 46 -14.60 19.17 -11.45
C GLU A 46 -15.48 20.13 -10.63
N VAL A 47 -16.76 19.82 -10.58
CA VAL A 47 -17.72 20.58 -9.78
C VAL A 47 -17.31 20.55 -8.28
N PRO A 48 -17.37 21.68 -7.56
CA PRO A 48 -16.96 21.76 -6.16
C PRO A 48 -18.01 21.13 -5.22
N SER A 49 -18.15 19.80 -5.29
CA SER A 49 -19.01 19.01 -4.39
C SER A 49 -18.23 17.87 -3.74
N THR A 50 -18.69 17.43 -2.57
CA THR A 50 -18.08 16.34 -1.80
C THR A 50 -18.13 15.01 -2.55
N GLU A 51 -19.24 14.74 -3.23
CA GLU A 51 -19.45 13.51 -4.01
C GLU A 51 -18.57 13.47 -5.26
N ALA A 52 -18.50 14.58 -5.99
CA ALA A 52 -17.66 14.68 -7.19
C ALA A 52 -16.17 14.55 -6.83
N LEU A 53 -15.75 15.22 -5.77
CA LEU A 53 -14.37 15.12 -5.26
C LEU A 53 -14.00 13.69 -4.86
N ALA A 54 -14.84 13.03 -4.05
CA ALA A 54 -14.58 11.67 -3.60
C ALA A 54 -14.48 10.68 -4.78
N ARG A 55 -15.39 10.79 -5.75
CA ARG A 55 -15.36 9.98 -6.98
C ARG A 55 -14.06 10.21 -7.77
N ARG A 56 -13.68 11.46 -7.99
CA ARG A 56 -12.49 11.80 -8.79
C ARG A 56 -11.18 11.44 -8.13
N LEU A 57 -11.10 11.49 -6.81
CA LEU A 57 -9.93 11.00 -6.08
C LEU A 57 -9.68 9.51 -6.34
N GLY A 58 -10.76 8.70 -6.38
CA GLY A 58 -10.66 7.27 -6.70
C GLY A 58 -10.33 6.97 -8.17
N GLU A 59 -10.85 7.78 -9.11
CA GLU A 59 -10.66 7.56 -10.55
C GLU A 59 -9.30 8.04 -11.05
N LEU A 60 -8.82 9.18 -10.57
CA LEU A 60 -7.67 9.88 -11.16
C LEU A 60 -6.38 9.74 -10.36
N SER A 61 -6.46 9.41 -9.06
CA SER A 61 -5.30 9.46 -8.15
C SER A 61 -4.45 10.73 -8.38
N PRO A 62 -5.03 11.93 -8.19
CA PRO A 62 -4.41 13.17 -8.62
C PRO A 62 -3.14 13.46 -7.83
N LYS A 63 -2.11 14.00 -8.47
CA LYS A 63 -0.87 14.43 -7.82
C LYS A 63 -1.05 15.66 -6.92
N ALA A 64 -2.03 16.50 -7.18
CA ALA A 64 -2.40 17.64 -6.36
C ALA A 64 -3.88 17.99 -6.58
N VAL A 65 -4.51 18.59 -5.56
CA VAL A 65 -5.88 19.11 -5.64
C VAL A 65 -5.87 20.61 -5.38
N PHE A 66 -6.38 21.36 -6.34
CA PHE A 66 -6.59 22.78 -6.26
C PHE A 66 -8.02 23.09 -5.82
N LEU A 67 -8.18 24.01 -4.89
CA LEU A 67 -9.47 24.45 -4.34
C LEU A 67 -9.65 25.93 -4.58
N ASP A 68 -10.80 26.32 -5.11
CA ASP A 68 -11.08 27.68 -5.53
C ASP A 68 -11.55 28.57 -4.37
N PHE A 69 -10.72 29.52 -4.00
CA PHE A 69 -10.96 30.56 -3.00
C PHE A 69 -11.07 31.96 -3.61
N THR A 70 -11.31 32.05 -4.92
CA THR A 70 -11.62 33.37 -5.55
C THR A 70 -13.00 33.86 -5.12
N LEU A 71 -13.10 35.16 -4.88
CA LEU A 71 -14.38 35.78 -4.58
C LEU A 71 -15.17 36.05 -5.87
N GLN A 72 -16.40 35.59 -5.89
CA GLN A 72 -17.37 35.89 -6.93
C GLN A 72 -18.63 36.44 -6.28
N ALA A 73 -19.09 37.58 -6.80
CA ALA A 73 -20.27 38.26 -6.27
C ALA A 73 -21.55 37.40 -6.43
N ASP A 74 -21.58 36.56 -7.45
CA ASP A 74 -22.76 35.77 -7.84
C ASP A 74 -22.81 34.39 -7.10
N GLU A 75 -21.77 34.02 -6.35
CA GLU A 75 -21.71 32.75 -5.61
C GLU A 75 -21.50 32.95 -4.08
N PRO A 76 -22.53 33.40 -3.35
CA PRO A 76 -22.46 33.46 -1.91
C PRO A 76 -22.28 32.06 -1.32
N GLY A 77 -21.25 31.87 -0.47
CA GLY A 77 -20.93 30.58 0.14
C GLY A 77 -19.84 29.76 -0.60
N LYS A 78 -19.28 30.24 -1.70
CA LYS A 78 -18.17 29.57 -2.41
C LYS A 78 -16.99 29.29 -1.49
N LEU A 79 -16.53 30.27 -0.71
CA LEU A 79 -15.42 30.10 0.25
C LEU A 79 -15.71 29.03 1.31
N LEU A 80 -16.97 28.93 1.76
CA LEU A 80 -17.36 27.93 2.73
C LEU A 80 -17.31 26.53 2.12
N ARG A 81 -17.84 26.35 0.91
CA ARG A 81 -17.76 25.08 0.18
C ARG A 81 -16.31 24.64 -0.03
N SER A 82 -15.44 25.55 -0.49
CA SER A 82 -14.02 25.25 -0.69
C SER A 82 -13.32 24.90 0.61
N ALA A 83 -13.66 25.55 1.72
CA ALA A 83 -13.17 25.21 3.04
C ALA A 83 -13.64 23.81 3.52
N ASP A 84 -14.89 23.44 3.21
CA ASP A 84 -15.41 22.10 3.53
C ASP A 84 -14.73 21.01 2.70
N LEU A 85 -14.48 21.27 1.42
CA LEU A 85 -13.69 20.37 0.56
C LEU A 85 -12.25 20.24 1.06
N ALA A 86 -11.62 21.33 1.52
CA ALA A 86 -10.29 21.29 2.12
C ALA A 86 -10.22 20.40 3.37
N ARG A 87 -11.23 20.51 4.24
CA ARG A 87 -11.35 19.66 5.44
C ARG A 87 -11.64 18.21 5.10
N LEU A 88 -12.47 17.97 4.07
CA LEU A 88 -12.72 16.61 3.59
C LEU A 88 -11.43 15.98 3.04
N LEU A 89 -10.71 16.68 2.17
CA LEU A 89 -9.43 16.22 1.62
C LEU A 89 -8.40 15.94 2.72
N ALA A 90 -8.36 16.78 3.77
CA ALA A 90 -7.49 16.55 4.91
C ALA A 90 -7.75 15.22 5.61
N ARG A 91 -8.98 14.70 5.52
CA ARG A 91 -9.40 13.43 6.13
C ARG A 91 -9.27 12.26 5.17
N VAL A 92 -9.70 12.44 3.90
CA VAL A 92 -9.84 11.35 2.93
C VAL A 92 -8.54 11.09 2.15
N ALA A 93 -7.79 12.15 1.84
CA ALA A 93 -6.54 12.07 1.07
C ALA A 93 -5.46 13.01 1.65
N PRO A 94 -4.99 12.78 2.89
CA PRO A 94 -4.06 13.68 3.58
C PRO A 94 -2.68 13.77 2.93
N THR A 95 -2.29 12.78 2.14
CA THR A 95 -1.03 12.74 1.39
C THR A 95 -1.08 13.53 0.09
N VAL A 96 -2.27 13.81 -0.43
CA VAL A 96 -2.42 14.59 -1.67
C VAL A 96 -2.24 16.07 -1.34
N PRO A 97 -1.27 16.77 -1.97
CA PRO A 97 -1.07 18.20 -1.80
C PRO A 97 -2.35 18.99 -2.11
N ARG A 98 -2.68 19.89 -1.20
CA ARG A 98 -3.88 20.75 -1.28
C ARG A 98 -3.45 22.19 -1.43
N ILE A 99 -3.88 22.81 -2.51
CA ILE A 99 -3.45 24.16 -2.91
C ILE A 99 -4.68 25.04 -3.00
N ALA A 100 -4.67 26.18 -2.32
CA ALA A 100 -5.69 27.19 -2.50
C ALA A 100 -5.41 28.00 -3.76
N VAL A 101 -6.44 28.19 -4.58
CA VAL A 101 -6.39 29.06 -5.76
C VAL A 101 -7.21 30.32 -5.44
N GLY A 102 -6.61 31.50 -5.55
CA GLY A 102 -7.29 32.75 -5.25
C GLY A 102 -6.50 33.93 -5.76
N MET A 103 -7.02 35.13 -5.57
CA MET A 103 -6.37 36.36 -5.99
C MET A 103 -5.69 37.04 -4.78
N LEU A 104 -4.42 37.37 -4.87
CA LEU A 104 -3.71 38.15 -3.84
C LEU A 104 -4.36 39.47 -3.54
N ALA A 105 -5.04 40.06 -4.54
CA ALA A 105 -5.84 41.26 -4.38
C ALA A 105 -7.12 41.06 -3.54
N GLN A 106 -7.48 39.84 -3.19
CA GLN A 106 -8.69 39.47 -2.43
C GLN A 106 -8.33 38.81 -1.10
N PRO A 107 -7.96 39.54 -0.03
CA PRO A 107 -7.46 38.99 1.22
C PRO A 107 -8.43 38.03 1.92
N GLN A 108 -9.74 38.16 1.68
CA GLN A 108 -10.76 37.32 2.28
C GLN A 108 -10.63 35.85 1.82
N GLY A 109 -10.28 35.61 0.54
CA GLY A 109 -10.01 34.28 0.00
C GLY A 109 -8.81 33.63 0.65
N THR A 110 -7.69 34.36 0.72
CA THR A 110 -6.48 33.90 1.40
C THR A 110 -6.74 33.55 2.88
N LEU A 111 -7.46 34.43 3.59
CA LEU A 111 -7.79 34.22 5.00
C LEU A 111 -8.68 32.99 5.21
N ALA A 112 -9.65 32.78 4.31
CA ALA A 112 -10.51 31.60 4.34
C ALA A 112 -9.74 30.30 4.08
N ALA A 113 -8.80 30.31 3.13
CA ALA A 113 -7.91 29.18 2.84
C ALA A 113 -7.03 28.82 4.05
N MET A 114 -6.39 29.81 4.68
CA MET A 114 -5.59 29.61 5.89
C MET A 114 -6.42 29.04 7.06
N ARG A 115 -7.64 29.53 7.25
CA ARG A 115 -8.57 29.01 8.27
C ARG A 115 -9.06 27.59 7.97
N ALA A 116 -9.05 27.19 6.71
CA ALA A 116 -9.34 25.83 6.28
C ALA A 116 -8.14 24.88 6.40
N GLY A 117 -6.98 25.39 6.88
CA GLY A 117 -5.76 24.59 7.08
C GLY A 117 -4.94 24.39 5.82
N LEU A 118 -5.10 25.28 4.82
CA LEU A 118 -4.25 25.30 3.62
C LEU A 118 -3.07 26.25 3.87
N THR A 119 -1.86 25.76 3.59
CA THR A 119 -0.62 26.52 3.74
C THR A 119 -0.11 27.08 2.43
N GLU A 120 -0.51 26.44 1.33
CA GLU A 120 -0.07 26.82 0.00
C GLU A 120 -1.19 27.54 -0.77
N PHE A 121 -0.81 28.62 -1.42
CA PHE A 121 -1.73 29.51 -2.13
C PHE A 121 -1.13 29.90 -3.48
N VAL A 122 -1.93 29.85 -4.52
CA VAL A 122 -1.56 30.19 -5.88
C VAL A 122 -2.53 31.24 -6.43
N ASP A 123 -2.00 32.33 -6.97
CA ASP A 123 -2.78 33.28 -7.75
C ASP A 123 -2.67 32.89 -9.23
N PRO A 124 -3.77 32.46 -9.87
CA PRO A 124 -3.73 32.02 -11.27
C PRO A 124 -3.49 33.20 -12.26
N PHE A 125 -3.50 34.43 -11.78
CA PHE A 125 -3.22 35.64 -12.57
C PHE A 125 -1.82 36.17 -12.32
N SER A 126 -1.02 35.52 -11.45
CA SER A 126 0.40 35.82 -11.29
C SER A 126 1.25 35.17 -12.40
N SER A 127 2.57 35.28 -12.30
CA SER A 127 3.47 34.69 -13.29
C SER A 127 3.41 33.16 -13.25
N ALA A 128 3.55 32.52 -14.42
CA ALA A 128 3.65 31.05 -14.49
C ALA A 128 4.81 30.50 -13.66
N ASP A 129 5.89 31.26 -13.52
CA ASP A 129 7.06 30.86 -12.71
C ASP A 129 6.72 30.71 -11.23
N GLU A 130 5.87 31.58 -10.66
CA GLU A 130 5.42 31.47 -9.25
C GLU A 130 4.57 30.22 -9.03
N VAL A 131 3.67 29.92 -9.98
CA VAL A 131 2.84 28.70 -9.91
C VAL A 131 3.72 27.46 -10.01
N HIS A 132 4.71 27.45 -10.89
CA HIS A 132 5.66 26.37 -11.03
C HIS A 132 6.53 26.19 -9.77
N GLU A 133 7.00 27.29 -9.17
CA GLU A 133 7.80 27.23 -7.95
C GLU A 133 7.02 26.62 -6.77
N VAL A 134 5.77 27.02 -6.57
CA VAL A 134 4.89 26.45 -5.54
C VAL A 134 4.69 24.96 -5.77
N LEU A 135 4.39 24.57 -7.01
CA LEU A 135 4.20 23.16 -7.37
C LEU A 135 5.47 22.34 -7.23
N GLN A 136 6.59 22.83 -7.72
CA GLN A 136 7.88 22.14 -7.57
C GLN A 136 8.22 21.95 -6.10
N ARG A 137 8.04 22.97 -5.27
CA ARG A 137 8.26 22.89 -3.82
C ARG A 137 7.38 21.85 -3.17
N LEU A 138 6.09 21.79 -3.53
CA LEU A 138 5.14 20.83 -2.96
C LEU A 138 5.38 19.42 -3.47
N LEU A 139 5.64 19.23 -4.76
CA LEU A 139 5.96 17.94 -5.33
C LEU A 139 7.32 17.44 -4.81
N GLN A 140 8.30 18.33 -4.70
CA GLN A 140 9.60 18.01 -4.09
C GLN A 140 9.49 17.76 -2.58
N ALA A 141 8.66 18.49 -1.85
CA ALA A 141 8.39 18.20 -0.44
C ALA A 141 7.66 16.86 -0.27
N THR A 142 6.80 16.50 -1.21
CA THR A 142 6.16 15.18 -1.27
C THR A 142 7.17 14.12 -1.70
N GLU A 143 8.07 14.43 -2.65
CA GLU A 143 9.17 13.58 -3.08
C GLU A 143 10.30 13.49 -2.03
N GLN A 144 10.56 14.53 -1.24
CA GLN A 144 11.59 14.51 -0.16
C GLN A 144 11.15 13.77 1.09
N VAL A 145 9.86 13.58 1.31
CA VAL A 145 9.35 12.53 2.21
C VAL A 145 9.56 11.15 1.57
N ASP A 146 9.71 11.10 0.23
CA ASP A 146 9.95 9.92 -0.60
C ASP A 146 11.40 9.76 -1.10
N ASP A 147 12.37 10.60 -0.68
CA ASP A 147 13.75 10.57 -1.21
C ASP A 147 14.68 9.51 -0.58
N LYS A 148 14.15 8.34 -0.41
CA LYS A 148 14.64 7.04 -0.85
C LYS A 148 13.45 6.40 -1.55
N PRO A 149 13.59 5.84 -2.76
CA PRO A 149 12.61 4.90 -3.27
C PRO A 149 12.72 3.61 -2.44
N THR A 150 12.25 3.65 -1.23
CA THR A 150 11.76 2.46 -0.57
C THR A 150 10.54 2.10 -1.39
N ALA A 151 10.75 1.26 -2.41
CA ALA A 151 9.65 0.61 -3.08
C ALA A 151 8.77 0.07 -1.96
N HIS A 152 7.61 0.71 -1.73
CA HIS A 152 6.72 0.37 -0.61
C HIS A 152 6.18 -1.03 -0.87
N ARG A 153 6.84 -2.01 -0.29
CA ARG A 153 6.61 -3.42 -0.54
C ARG A 153 5.43 -3.85 0.32
N SER A 154 4.25 -3.90 -0.29
CA SER A 154 3.04 -4.32 0.40
C SER A 154 2.33 -5.45 -0.34
N VAL A 155 1.92 -6.46 0.42
CA VAL A 155 1.15 -7.59 -0.09
C VAL A 155 -0.10 -7.75 0.77
N LEU A 156 -1.25 -7.79 0.10
CA LEU A 156 -2.50 -8.23 0.70
C LEU A 156 -2.60 -9.74 0.58
N LEU A 157 -2.74 -10.43 1.69
CA LEU A 157 -3.01 -11.87 1.76
C LEU A 157 -4.51 -12.06 1.98
N LEU A 158 -5.18 -12.68 1.02
CA LEU A 158 -6.62 -12.89 1.05
C LEU A 158 -6.93 -14.38 0.86
N GLY A 159 -7.52 -15.01 1.87
CA GLY A 159 -7.97 -16.39 1.79
C GLY A 159 -9.21 -16.51 0.93
N ALA A 160 -9.27 -17.52 0.07
CA ALA A 160 -10.47 -17.86 -0.69
C ALA A 160 -11.66 -18.13 0.25
N ARG A 161 -11.37 -18.64 1.44
CA ARG A 161 -12.31 -18.84 2.54
C ARG A 161 -11.60 -18.94 3.88
N ALA A 162 -12.33 -18.86 4.98
CA ALA A 162 -11.79 -19.11 6.31
C ALA A 162 -11.18 -20.52 6.41
N GLY A 163 -10.05 -20.64 7.10
CA GLY A 163 -9.37 -21.93 7.37
C GLY A 163 -8.40 -22.41 6.28
N VAL A 164 -8.21 -21.69 5.19
CA VAL A 164 -7.18 -22.03 4.18
C VAL A 164 -5.75 -21.75 4.64
N GLY A 165 -5.55 -21.13 5.82
CA GLY A 165 -4.24 -20.94 6.46
C GLY A 165 -3.55 -19.63 6.11
N THR A 166 -4.30 -18.57 5.78
CA THR A 166 -3.78 -17.24 5.41
C THR A 166 -2.95 -16.64 6.54
N SER A 167 -3.48 -16.53 7.76
CA SER A 167 -2.79 -15.95 8.92
C SER A 167 -1.55 -16.77 9.33
N THR A 168 -1.64 -18.10 9.28
CA THR A 168 -0.48 -18.97 9.54
C THR A 168 0.63 -18.72 8.52
N MET A 169 0.28 -18.58 7.24
CA MET A 169 1.23 -18.24 6.19
C MET A 169 1.82 -16.84 6.41
N ALA A 170 0.98 -15.86 6.76
CA ALA A 170 1.38 -14.47 6.98
C ALA A 170 2.48 -14.36 8.03
N VAL A 171 2.30 -14.96 9.21
CA VAL A 171 3.28 -14.87 10.31
C VAL A 171 4.60 -15.59 10.00
N HIS A 172 4.53 -16.77 9.36
CA HIS A 172 5.74 -17.52 8.98
C HIS A 172 6.50 -16.82 7.85
N LEU A 173 5.79 -16.25 6.86
CA LEU A 173 6.40 -15.46 5.79
C LEU A 173 7.04 -14.19 6.36
N ALA A 174 6.36 -13.51 7.29
CA ALA A 174 6.91 -12.33 7.96
C ALA A 174 8.20 -12.64 8.71
N GLY A 175 8.27 -13.76 9.43
CA GLY A 175 9.49 -14.20 10.12
C GLY A 175 10.67 -14.39 9.16
N ILE A 176 10.47 -15.13 8.06
CA ILE A 176 11.51 -15.37 7.05
C ILE A 176 11.95 -14.06 6.36
N LEU A 177 11.01 -13.19 6.02
CA LEU A 177 11.33 -11.88 5.44
C LEU A 177 12.08 -10.99 6.42
N GLN A 178 11.73 -11.04 7.70
CA GLN A 178 12.41 -10.27 8.74
C GLN A 178 13.88 -10.71 8.91
N GLU A 179 14.15 -12.00 8.91
CA GLU A 179 15.53 -12.50 8.93
C GLU A 179 16.35 -11.97 7.75
N ARG A 180 15.76 -11.94 6.54
CA ARG A 180 16.41 -11.41 5.34
C ARG A 180 16.68 -9.91 5.44
N LEU A 181 15.71 -9.13 5.92
CA LEU A 181 15.89 -7.69 6.11
C LEU A 181 16.98 -7.39 7.15
N ALA A 182 17.00 -8.13 8.24
CA ALA A 182 18.04 -8.00 9.27
C ALA A 182 19.44 -8.32 8.73
N GLN A 183 19.58 -9.39 7.94
CA GLN A 183 20.85 -9.76 7.28
C GLN A 183 21.30 -8.67 6.30
N ALA A 184 20.37 -8.11 5.51
CA ALA A 184 20.67 -7.03 4.58
C ALA A 184 21.05 -5.73 5.31
N ALA A 185 20.41 -5.41 6.43
CA ALA A 185 20.75 -4.25 7.26
C ALA A 185 22.18 -4.37 7.83
N VAL A 186 22.55 -5.56 8.32
CA VAL A 186 23.90 -5.84 8.79
C VAL A 186 24.92 -5.71 7.66
N ALA A 187 24.64 -6.24 6.47
CA ALA A 187 25.53 -6.13 5.30
C ALA A 187 25.75 -4.66 4.86
N ARG A 188 24.69 -3.84 4.90
CA ARG A 188 24.80 -2.39 4.60
C ARG A 188 25.66 -1.65 5.61
N ASN A 189 25.51 -1.95 6.90
CA ASN A 189 26.22 -1.27 7.98
C ASN A 189 27.67 -1.79 8.12
N GLY A 190 27.92 -3.06 7.83
CA GLY A 190 29.25 -3.68 7.89
C GLY A 190 30.20 -3.30 6.75
N ALA A 191 29.68 -2.76 5.64
CA ALA A 191 30.51 -2.23 4.55
C ALA A 191 31.15 -0.87 4.90
N ALA A 192 30.72 -0.23 6.00
CA ALA A 192 31.19 1.10 6.40
C ALA A 192 32.34 1.09 7.44
N ASP A 193 32.51 0.08 8.27
CA ASP A 193 33.69 -0.10 9.16
C ASP A 193 33.66 -1.44 9.91
N ARG A 194 34.81 -2.16 9.87
CA ARG A 194 35.29 -3.32 10.66
C ARG A 194 34.31 -4.45 11.04
N PRO A 195 34.76 -5.72 11.01
CA PRO A 195 33.96 -6.86 11.44
C PRO A 195 33.80 -6.84 12.97
N MET A 196 32.72 -6.28 13.46
CA MET A 196 32.30 -6.49 14.84
C MET A 196 31.67 -7.89 14.94
N ARG A 197 32.40 -8.83 15.51
CA ARG A 197 31.83 -10.01 16.19
C ARG A 197 31.10 -9.47 17.42
N GLY A 198 29.87 -9.02 17.24
CA GLY A 198 28.96 -8.63 18.31
C GLY A 198 27.67 -9.45 18.24
N PRO A 199 26.90 -9.53 19.33
CA PRO A 199 25.64 -10.26 19.35
C PRO A 199 24.70 -9.68 18.28
N VAL A 200 23.88 -10.56 17.68
CA VAL A 200 22.79 -10.22 16.77
C VAL A 200 22.04 -9.02 17.35
N VAL A 201 21.98 -7.92 16.61
CA VAL A 201 21.23 -6.73 17.03
C VAL A 201 19.79 -7.17 17.30
N ALA A 202 19.31 -7.00 18.52
CA ALA A 202 17.94 -7.32 18.87
C ALA A 202 17.01 -6.59 17.88
N GLY A 203 16.02 -7.28 17.35
CA GLY A 203 15.15 -6.75 16.29
C GLY A 203 14.45 -5.45 16.68
N SER A 204 14.26 -5.21 17.98
CA SER A 204 13.74 -3.95 18.55
C SER A 204 14.63 -2.72 18.29
N ALA A 205 15.92 -2.91 17.97
CA ALA A 205 16.86 -1.84 17.64
C ALA A 205 16.90 -1.53 16.12
N LEU A 206 16.24 -2.33 15.27
CA LEU A 206 16.19 -2.07 13.84
C LEU A 206 15.21 -0.90 13.54
N PRO A 207 15.57 0.00 12.59
CA PRO A 207 14.61 0.98 12.07
C PRO A 207 13.39 0.29 11.46
N LEU A 208 12.22 0.92 11.48
CA LEU A 208 11.01 0.35 10.87
C LEU A 208 11.19 0.00 9.39
N ALA A 209 11.98 0.78 8.65
CA ALA A 209 12.32 0.50 7.25
C ALA A 209 13.08 -0.83 7.04
N ASP A 210 13.65 -1.40 8.09
CA ASP A 210 14.30 -2.71 8.12
C ASP A 210 13.48 -3.76 8.87
N ARG A 211 12.19 -3.47 9.12
CA ARG A 211 11.24 -4.39 9.75
C ARG A 211 10.14 -4.80 8.80
N VAL A 212 9.54 -5.95 9.10
CA VAL A 212 8.28 -6.41 8.50
C VAL A 212 7.14 -6.00 9.42
N GLY A 213 6.15 -5.30 8.84
CA GLY A 213 4.88 -5.02 9.50
C GLY A 213 3.81 -6.02 9.07
N ILE A 214 2.95 -6.43 10.00
CA ILE A 214 1.71 -7.16 9.72
C ILE A 214 0.54 -6.27 10.14
N MET A 215 -0.38 -6.03 9.21
CA MET A 215 -1.71 -5.50 9.52
C MET A 215 -2.68 -6.68 9.53
N ASP A 216 -3.05 -7.12 10.73
CA ASP A 216 -3.91 -8.29 10.93
C ASP A 216 -5.37 -7.86 10.96
N LEU A 217 -6.08 -8.18 9.88
CA LEU A 217 -7.50 -7.92 9.66
C LEU A 217 -8.31 -9.23 9.67
N GLY A 218 -7.75 -10.31 10.22
CA GLY A 218 -8.39 -11.61 10.32
C GLY A 218 -9.72 -11.52 11.08
N TRP A 219 -10.83 -11.87 10.42
CA TRP A 219 -12.17 -11.84 10.99
C TRP A 219 -12.59 -13.23 11.50
N PRO A 220 -13.27 -13.37 12.65
CA PRO A 220 -13.75 -12.32 13.58
C PRO A 220 -12.71 -11.80 14.57
N VAL A 221 -11.57 -12.47 14.70
CA VAL A 221 -10.45 -12.10 15.58
C VAL A 221 -9.15 -12.38 14.84
N GLY A 222 -8.23 -11.42 14.87
CA GLY A 222 -6.90 -11.61 14.32
C GLY A 222 -6.04 -12.53 15.19
N ASP A 223 -5.38 -13.49 14.56
CA ASP A 223 -4.56 -14.50 15.27
C ASP A 223 -3.04 -14.22 15.19
N CYS A 224 -2.61 -13.22 14.41
CA CYS A 224 -1.18 -12.99 14.17
C CYS A 224 -0.40 -12.65 15.44
N GLN A 225 -0.96 -11.85 16.36
CA GLN A 225 -0.32 -11.58 17.66
C GLN A 225 -0.18 -12.85 18.50
N LEU A 226 -1.20 -13.70 18.49
CA LEU A 226 -1.17 -14.98 19.22
C LEU A 226 -0.10 -15.92 18.65
N TYR A 227 -0.05 -16.05 17.31
CA TYR A 227 0.91 -16.94 16.64
C TYR A 227 2.36 -16.46 16.77
N LEU A 228 2.58 -15.16 16.89
CA LEU A 228 3.90 -14.56 17.14
C LEU A 228 4.24 -14.43 18.62
N ASN A 229 3.35 -14.87 19.52
CA ASN A 229 3.50 -14.77 20.96
C ASN A 229 3.83 -13.34 21.45
N VAL A 230 3.13 -12.35 20.88
CA VAL A 230 3.26 -10.94 21.24
C VAL A 230 1.90 -10.38 21.63
N SER A 231 1.87 -9.29 22.38
CA SER A 231 0.65 -8.61 22.73
C SER A 231 0.85 -7.10 22.83
N SER A 232 -0.13 -6.34 22.38
CA SER A 232 -0.20 -4.89 22.55
C SER A 232 -1.66 -4.48 22.72
N GLU A 233 -1.88 -3.40 23.45
CA GLU A 233 -3.17 -2.72 23.50
C GLU A 233 -3.34 -1.72 22.34
N PHE A 234 -2.25 -1.44 21.61
CA PHE A 234 -2.30 -0.59 20.43
C PHE A 234 -2.77 -1.39 19.23
N ASP A 235 -4.05 -1.28 18.94
CA ASP A 235 -4.75 -1.97 17.87
C ASP A 235 -5.09 -1.04 16.69
N VAL A 236 -5.85 -1.55 15.72
CA VAL A 236 -6.29 -0.78 14.54
C VAL A 236 -7.11 0.45 14.95
N VAL A 237 -7.93 0.38 16.01
CA VAL A 237 -8.75 1.50 16.48
C VAL A 237 -7.85 2.61 17.03
N GLU A 238 -6.91 2.26 17.90
CA GLU A 238 -5.93 3.20 18.44
C GLU A 238 -5.03 3.79 17.35
N ALA A 239 -4.62 2.98 16.38
CA ALA A 239 -3.83 3.44 15.24
C ALA A 239 -4.62 4.46 14.39
N VAL A 240 -5.91 4.21 14.14
CA VAL A 240 -6.80 5.13 13.42
C VAL A 240 -7.02 6.43 14.21
N ARG A 241 -7.24 6.35 15.52
CA ARG A 241 -7.37 7.55 16.39
C ARG A 241 -6.12 8.43 16.33
N ASN A 242 -4.96 7.81 16.16
CA ASN A 242 -3.66 8.47 16.11
C ASN A 242 -3.12 8.73 14.69
N LEU A 243 -3.90 8.55 13.63
CA LEU A 243 -3.47 8.69 12.22
C LEU A 243 -2.67 9.97 11.92
N ARG A 244 -3.01 11.09 12.57
CA ARG A 244 -2.31 12.38 12.39
C ARG A 244 -0.92 12.41 13.03
N ARG A 245 -0.65 11.52 14.00
CA ARG A 245 0.60 11.42 14.76
C ARG A 245 1.32 10.11 14.51
N LEU A 246 0.85 9.34 13.50
CA LEU A 246 1.40 8.04 13.18
C LEU A 246 2.76 8.23 12.49
N ASP A 247 3.79 8.37 13.30
CA ASP A 247 5.19 8.48 12.88
C ASP A 247 5.99 7.23 13.31
N ALA A 248 7.24 7.18 12.87
CA ALA A 248 8.14 6.06 13.19
C ALA A 248 8.35 5.88 14.69
N THR A 249 8.33 6.97 15.47
CA THR A 249 8.53 6.93 16.93
C THR A 249 7.36 6.27 17.62
N LEU A 250 6.13 6.70 17.30
CA LEU A 250 4.92 6.11 17.84
C LEU A 250 4.80 4.63 17.44
N LEU A 251 5.00 4.30 16.16
CA LEU A 251 4.93 2.91 15.70
C LEU A 251 5.96 2.01 16.37
N THR A 252 7.20 2.50 16.56
CA THR A 252 8.24 1.73 17.24
C THR A 252 7.91 1.45 18.70
N SER A 253 7.29 2.39 19.39
CA SER A 253 7.00 2.29 20.83
C SER A 253 5.67 1.60 21.14
N ALA A 254 4.67 1.70 20.26
CA ALA A 254 3.30 1.28 20.55
C ALA A 254 2.96 -0.11 19.96
N LEU A 255 3.55 -0.48 18.80
CA LEU A 255 3.24 -1.76 18.19
C LEU A 255 3.85 -2.94 18.93
N ALA A 256 3.08 -4.03 19.03
CA ALA A 256 3.64 -5.33 19.40
C ALA A 256 4.72 -5.75 18.39
N HIS A 257 5.83 -6.30 18.85
CA HIS A 257 6.87 -6.81 17.99
C HIS A 257 7.57 -8.03 18.61
N THR A 258 8.06 -8.93 17.75
CA THR A 258 8.88 -10.06 18.16
C THR A 258 10.31 -9.62 18.45
N ASP A 259 11.10 -10.47 19.11
CA ASP A 259 12.54 -10.24 19.31
C ASP A 259 13.29 -10.11 17.98
N SER A 260 12.83 -10.74 16.91
CA SER A 260 13.40 -10.63 15.57
C SER A 260 13.02 -9.31 14.86
N GLY A 261 11.98 -8.60 15.32
CA GLY A 261 11.57 -7.28 14.81
C GLY A 261 10.28 -7.27 13.97
N VAL A 262 9.60 -8.42 13.77
CA VAL A 262 8.26 -8.42 13.14
C VAL A 262 7.29 -7.64 14.00
N SER A 263 6.67 -6.61 13.43
CA SER A 263 5.73 -5.73 14.14
C SER A 263 4.29 -6.04 13.70
N VAL A 264 3.33 -5.98 14.63
CA VAL A 264 1.93 -6.33 14.36
C VAL A 264 0.99 -5.24 14.87
N VAL A 265 0.03 -4.85 14.03
CA VAL A 265 -1.19 -4.15 14.43
C VAL A 265 -2.37 -5.04 14.10
N SER A 266 -3.19 -5.37 15.09
CA SER A 266 -4.34 -6.30 14.94
C SER A 266 -5.66 -5.59 15.17
N LEU A 267 -6.76 -6.25 14.80
CA LEU A 267 -8.09 -5.83 15.19
C LEU A 267 -8.22 -5.80 16.72
N PRO A 268 -9.06 -4.92 17.28
CA PRO A 268 -9.30 -4.85 18.71
C PRO A 268 -9.94 -6.14 19.22
N ARG A 269 -9.66 -6.50 20.46
CA ARG A 269 -10.31 -7.66 21.11
C ARG A 269 -11.82 -7.45 21.29
N ASP A 270 -12.22 -6.22 21.58
CA ASP A 270 -13.62 -5.81 21.57
C ASP A 270 -14.03 -5.30 20.19
N MET A 271 -14.67 -6.16 19.41
CA MET A 271 -15.14 -5.81 18.08
C MET A 271 -16.18 -4.68 18.07
N ALA A 272 -16.78 -4.35 19.20
CA ALA A 272 -17.68 -3.18 19.28
C ALA A 272 -16.89 -1.87 19.03
N ALA A 273 -15.61 -1.81 19.38
CA ALA A 273 -14.76 -0.68 19.13
C ALA A 273 -14.52 -0.42 17.63
N MET A 274 -14.61 -1.45 16.77
CA MET A 274 -14.53 -1.27 15.32
C MET A 274 -15.62 -0.40 14.71
N ARG A 275 -16.73 -0.16 15.44
CA ARG A 275 -17.78 0.77 14.99
C ARG A 275 -17.29 2.22 14.89
N GLU A 276 -16.21 2.56 15.57
CA GLU A 276 -15.60 3.88 15.54
C GLU A 276 -14.68 4.07 14.33
N VAL A 277 -14.31 2.98 13.65
CA VAL A 277 -13.36 2.99 12.53
C VAL A 277 -14.12 2.90 11.21
N SER A 278 -13.98 3.93 10.40
CA SER A 278 -14.52 3.89 9.04
C SER A 278 -13.60 3.09 8.11
N GLN A 279 -14.18 2.54 7.03
CA GLN A 279 -13.39 1.87 5.99
C GLN A 279 -12.32 2.80 5.37
N PRO A 280 -12.61 4.06 5.02
CA PRO A 280 -11.60 4.99 4.55
C PRO A 280 -10.44 5.19 5.54
N ASP A 281 -10.72 5.26 6.84
CA ASP A 281 -9.68 5.40 7.85
C ASP A 281 -8.78 4.17 7.93
N SER A 282 -9.35 2.97 7.79
CA SER A 282 -8.58 1.72 7.73
C SER A 282 -7.70 1.64 6.47
N LEU A 283 -8.20 2.08 5.32
CA LEU A 283 -7.42 2.16 4.09
C LEU A 283 -6.30 3.18 4.19
N LEU A 284 -6.56 4.32 4.85
CA LEU A 284 -5.55 5.32 5.14
C LEU A 284 -4.48 4.80 6.11
N LEU A 285 -4.89 4.04 7.13
CA LEU A 285 -3.96 3.38 8.04
C LEU A 285 -3.05 2.41 7.28
N PHE A 286 -3.61 1.57 6.39
CA PHE A 286 -2.82 0.68 5.53
C PHE A 286 -1.80 1.47 4.69
N ASP A 287 -2.25 2.55 4.05
CA ASP A 287 -1.37 3.42 3.25
C ASP A 287 -0.25 4.04 4.10
N ARG A 288 -0.53 4.51 5.31
CA ARG A 288 0.48 5.04 6.23
C ARG A 288 1.48 3.97 6.66
N LEU A 289 1.00 2.80 7.07
CA LEU A 289 1.86 1.71 7.55
C LEU A 289 2.86 1.26 6.48
N ARG A 290 2.43 1.08 5.22
CA ARG A 290 3.31 0.62 4.13
C ARG A 290 4.48 1.58 3.85
N HIS A 291 4.37 2.86 4.23
CA HIS A 291 5.44 3.86 4.08
C HIS A 291 6.50 3.76 5.18
N HIS A 292 6.21 3.11 6.28
CA HIS A 292 7.13 2.98 7.40
C HIS A 292 7.91 1.67 7.40
N PHE A 293 7.31 0.57 6.91
CA PHE A 293 7.92 -0.77 6.97
C PHE A 293 8.69 -1.13 5.70
N GLY A 294 9.75 -1.92 5.85
CA GLY A 294 10.48 -2.50 4.72
C GLY A 294 9.62 -3.45 3.88
N PHE A 295 8.73 -4.22 4.55
CA PHE A 295 7.62 -4.96 3.96
C PHE A 295 6.37 -4.79 4.82
N LEU A 296 5.22 -4.62 4.21
CA LEU A 296 3.93 -4.68 4.90
C LEU A 296 3.10 -5.84 4.36
N LEU A 297 2.72 -6.75 5.24
CA LEU A 297 1.77 -7.83 4.95
C LEU A 297 0.42 -7.46 5.56
N ALA A 298 -0.63 -7.32 4.75
CA ALA A 298 -1.99 -7.19 5.25
C ALA A 298 -2.66 -8.56 5.19
N ASP A 299 -2.94 -9.14 6.35
CA ASP A 299 -3.69 -10.39 6.45
C ASP A 299 -5.18 -10.09 6.54
N ALA A 300 -5.89 -10.25 5.44
CA ALA A 300 -7.34 -10.11 5.42
C ALA A 300 -8.08 -11.41 5.80
N GLY A 301 -7.36 -12.51 6.03
CA GLY A 301 -7.99 -13.80 6.32
C GLY A 301 -9.00 -14.19 5.25
N GLY A 302 -10.19 -14.59 5.68
CA GLY A 302 -11.35 -14.82 4.82
C GLY A 302 -12.39 -13.71 4.95
N PHE A 303 -11.96 -12.46 4.96
CA PHE A 303 -12.80 -11.28 5.19
C PHE A 303 -13.85 -11.08 4.08
N ASN A 304 -15.10 -10.85 4.47
CA ASN A 304 -16.26 -10.86 3.56
C ASN A 304 -16.81 -9.48 3.20
N HIS A 305 -16.03 -8.40 3.32
CA HIS A 305 -16.50 -7.07 2.91
C HIS A 305 -15.88 -6.66 1.57
N PRO A 306 -16.56 -6.87 0.43
CA PRO A 306 -15.97 -6.76 -0.91
C PRO A 306 -15.35 -5.40 -1.21
N GLU A 307 -16.04 -4.32 -0.87
CA GLU A 307 -15.57 -2.94 -1.14
C GLU A 307 -14.29 -2.62 -0.37
N PHE A 308 -14.22 -3.03 0.90
CA PHE A 308 -13.04 -2.80 1.74
C PHE A 308 -11.84 -3.62 1.24
N VAL A 309 -12.06 -4.91 0.96
CA VAL A 309 -11.01 -5.80 0.42
C VAL A 309 -10.51 -5.31 -0.93
N ALA A 310 -11.42 -4.86 -1.80
CA ALA A 310 -11.04 -4.25 -3.07
C ALA A 310 -10.26 -2.93 -2.89
N GLY A 311 -10.60 -2.14 -1.87
CA GLY A 311 -9.84 -0.95 -1.49
C GLY A 311 -8.40 -1.30 -1.07
N LEU A 312 -8.22 -2.30 -0.22
CA LEU A 312 -6.91 -2.83 0.18
C LEU A 312 -6.15 -3.39 -1.02
N ALA A 313 -6.82 -4.16 -1.90
CA ALA A 313 -6.20 -4.75 -3.09
C ALA A 313 -5.69 -3.68 -4.07
N ARG A 314 -6.42 -2.58 -4.24
CA ARG A 314 -5.95 -1.44 -5.06
C ARG A 314 -4.80 -0.68 -4.40
N GLY A 315 -4.75 -0.63 -3.06
CA GLY A 315 -3.69 0.02 -2.30
C GLY A 315 -2.42 -0.82 -2.16
N ALA A 316 -2.53 -2.14 -2.22
CA ALA A 316 -1.40 -3.06 -2.14
C ALA A 316 -0.66 -3.17 -3.47
N GLN A 317 0.65 -3.41 -3.42
CA GLN A 317 1.44 -3.63 -4.64
C GLN A 317 1.09 -4.96 -5.30
N GLN A 318 0.76 -5.98 -4.51
CA GLN A 318 0.25 -7.27 -4.97
C GLN A 318 -0.83 -7.77 -4.02
N THR A 319 -1.77 -8.55 -4.54
CA THR A 319 -2.76 -9.28 -3.77
C THR A 319 -2.56 -10.78 -4.01
N TRP A 320 -2.27 -11.51 -2.96
CA TRP A 320 -2.09 -12.96 -3.03
C TRP A 320 -3.34 -13.67 -2.52
N LEU A 321 -3.98 -14.39 -3.42
CA LEU A 321 -5.14 -15.23 -3.11
C LEU A 321 -4.63 -16.58 -2.60
N VAL A 322 -5.01 -16.93 -1.37
CA VAL A 322 -4.61 -18.19 -0.73
C VAL A 322 -5.77 -19.17 -0.81
N THR A 323 -5.55 -20.34 -1.36
CA THR A 323 -6.54 -21.42 -1.47
C THR A 323 -5.92 -22.77 -1.12
N ASP A 324 -6.75 -23.78 -0.95
CA ASP A 324 -6.35 -25.18 -1.00
C ASP A 324 -7.00 -25.88 -2.23
N GLN A 325 -6.73 -27.17 -2.42
CA GLN A 325 -7.24 -27.94 -3.57
C GLN A 325 -8.68 -28.43 -3.39
N SER A 326 -9.34 -28.16 -2.26
CA SER A 326 -10.72 -28.61 -2.04
C SER A 326 -11.69 -27.89 -2.97
N VAL A 327 -12.71 -28.61 -3.43
CA VAL A 327 -13.75 -28.05 -4.32
C VAL A 327 -14.39 -26.81 -3.68
N GLY A 328 -14.65 -26.85 -2.36
CA GLY A 328 -15.23 -25.71 -1.65
C GLY A 328 -14.35 -24.46 -1.69
N SER A 329 -13.02 -24.61 -1.54
CA SER A 329 -12.08 -23.51 -1.63
C SER A 329 -11.96 -22.96 -3.05
N LEU A 330 -11.98 -23.81 -4.07
CA LEU A 330 -11.91 -23.40 -5.48
C LEU A 330 -13.19 -22.67 -5.92
N VAL A 331 -14.35 -23.09 -5.45
CA VAL A 331 -15.63 -22.37 -5.68
C VAL A 331 -15.59 -21.01 -5.02
N SER A 332 -15.10 -20.94 -3.77
CA SER A 332 -14.95 -19.66 -3.04
C SER A 332 -13.95 -18.76 -3.74
N LEU A 333 -12.83 -19.29 -4.23
CA LEU A 333 -11.82 -18.54 -5.00
C LEU A 333 -12.43 -17.89 -6.24
N ALA A 334 -13.26 -18.63 -7.00
CA ALA A 334 -14.00 -18.08 -8.14
C ALA A 334 -14.88 -16.90 -7.73
N GLY A 335 -15.57 -17.02 -6.59
CA GLY A 335 -16.41 -15.96 -6.02
C GLY A 335 -15.58 -14.71 -5.69
N VAL A 336 -14.47 -14.87 -4.98
CA VAL A 336 -13.56 -13.78 -4.60
C VAL A 336 -13.02 -13.05 -5.84
N ILE A 337 -12.54 -13.79 -6.85
CA ILE A 337 -12.03 -13.18 -8.10
C ILE A 337 -13.13 -12.39 -8.80
N LYS A 338 -14.33 -12.96 -8.92
CA LYS A 338 -15.48 -12.29 -9.53
C LYS A 338 -15.81 -10.98 -8.81
N GLU A 339 -15.81 -11.00 -7.48
CA GLU A 339 -16.10 -9.84 -6.64
C GLU A 339 -15.03 -8.74 -6.82
N LEU A 340 -13.74 -9.10 -6.72
CA LEU A 340 -12.63 -8.16 -6.94
C LEU A 340 -12.68 -7.54 -8.34
N THR A 341 -13.00 -8.34 -9.36
CA THR A 341 -13.15 -7.85 -10.74
C THR A 341 -14.34 -6.88 -10.86
N ALA A 342 -15.47 -7.18 -10.22
CA ALA A 342 -16.63 -6.29 -10.18
C ALA A 342 -16.32 -4.95 -9.50
N GLN A 343 -15.38 -4.95 -8.55
CA GLN A 343 -14.87 -3.76 -7.85
C GLN A 343 -13.66 -3.10 -8.57
N HIS A 344 -13.43 -3.43 -9.85
CA HIS A 344 -12.37 -2.85 -10.69
C HIS A 344 -10.94 -3.08 -10.15
N VAL A 345 -10.69 -4.18 -9.47
CA VAL A 345 -9.32 -4.60 -9.13
C VAL A 345 -8.67 -5.22 -10.36
N ASP A 346 -7.47 -4.76 -10.71
CA ASP A 346 -6.71 -5.30 -11.84
C ASP A 346 -6.23 -6.72 -11.54
N LEU A 347 -6.62 -7.68 -12.40
CA LEU A 347 -6.22 -9.08 -12.28
C LEU A 347 -4.70 -9.29 -12.39
N SER A 348 -3.99 -8.38 -13.07
CA SER A 348 -2.53 -8.46 -13.19
C SER A 348 -1.79 -8.34 -11.85
N HIS A 349 -2.44 -7.75 -10.84
CA HIS A 349 -1.93 -7.63 -9.46
C HIS A 349 -2.31 -8.83 -8.58
N LEU A 350 -3.19 -9.70 -9.07
CA LEU A 350 -3.61 -10.90 -8.35
C LEU A 350 -2.65 -12.05 -8.60
N ARG A 351 -2.25 -12.73 -7.54
CA ARG A 351 -1.38 -13.89 -7.54
C ARG A 351 -2.05 -15.04 -6.78
N LEU A 352 -1.63 -16.27 -7.05
CA LEU A 352 -2.17 -17.45 -6.39
C LEU A 352 -1.11 -18.15 -5.54
N VAL A 353 -1.48 -18.50 -4.31
CA VAL A 353 -0.76 -19.45 -3.45
C VAL A 353 -1.68 -20.62 -3.16
N VAL A 354 -1.22 -21.85 -3.44
CA VAL A 354 -1.98 -23.07 -3.07
C VAL A 354 -1.38 -23.65 -1.81
N ASN A 355 -2.10 -23.52 -0.71
CA ASN A 355 -1.72 -24.07 0.60
C ASN A 355 -2.28 -25.49 0.80
N LYS A 356 -1.71 -26.25 1.74
CA LYS A 356 -2.05 -27.65 2.01
C LYS A 356 -1.99 -28.51 0.74
N TYR A 357 -1.05 -28.17 -0.15
CA TYR A 357 -0.92 -28.79 -1.46
C TYR A 357 -0.42 -30.25 -1.37
N ASP A 358 -1.11 -31.12 -2.09
CA ASP A 358 -0.73 -32.52 -2.24
C ASP A 358 -0.97 -32.97 -3.69
N GLU A 359 0.09 -33.44 -4.36
CA GLU A 359 0.02 -33.89 -5.76
C GLU A 359 -0.98 -35.04 -5.99
N ARG A 360 -1.27 -35.81 -4.93
CA ARG A 360 -2.20 -36.94 -4.98
C ARG A 360 -3.65 -36.53 -5.19
N TYR A 361 -4.01 -35.25 -4.99
CA TYR A 361 -5.36 -34.76 -5.23
C TYR A 361 -5.70 -34.53 -6.70
N GLY A 362 -4.78 -34.85 -7.62
CA GLY A 362 -5.02 -34.95 -9.07
C GLY A 362 -5.03 -33.62 -9.82
N MET A 363 -5.33 -32.49 -9.21
CA MET A 363 -5.28 -31.17 -9.85
C MET A 363 -4.01 -30.46 -9.40
N THR A 364 -3.15 -30.12 -10.36
CA THR A 364 -1.91 -29.39 -10.05
C THR A 364 -2.18 -27.92 -9.73
N ALA A 365 -1.30 -27.30 -8.94
CA ALA A 365 -1.40 -25.88 -8.62
C ALA A 365 -1.36 -25.00 -9.89
N GLN A 366 -0.58 -25.40 -10.90
CA GLN A 366 -0.54 -24.69 -12.18
C GLN A 366 -1.86 -24.78 -12.92
N GLN A 367 -2.52 -25.96 -12.96
CA GLN A 367 -3.85 -26.10 -13.56
C GLN A 367 -4.90 -25.22 -12.84
N ILE A 368 -4.79 -25.08 -11.51
CA ILE A 368 -5.66 -24.15 -10.76
C ILE A 368 -5.36 -22.72 -11.20
N ALA A 369 -4.10 -22.31 -11.23
CA ALA A 369 -3.70 -20.96 -11.63
C ALA A 369 -4.18 -20.63 -13.06
N ASP A 370 -3.94 -21.53 -14.01
CA ASP A 370 -4.35 -21.37 -15.42
C ASP A 370 -5.88 -21.27 -15.57
N ARG A 371 -6.62 -22.05 -14.77
CA ARG A 371 -8.10 -22.01 -14.77
C ARG A 371 -8.66 -20.67 -14.39
N PHE A 372 -7.99 -19.95 -13.48
CA PHE A 372 -8.41 -18.64 -12.98
C PHE A 372 -7.67 -17.47 -13.65
N GLY A 373 -6.75 -17.74 -14.57
CA GLY A 373 -5.95 -16.71 -15.23
C GLY A 373 -5.00 -15.97 -14.27
N LEU A 374 -4.53 -16.67 -13.23
CA LEU A 374 -3.66 -16.09 -12.20
C LEU A 374 -2.23 -16.58 -12.35
N GLN A 375 -1.27 -15.77 -11.92
CA GLN A 375 0.11 -16.20 -11.78
C GLN A 375 0.29 -16.98 -10.47
N LEU A 376 0.83 -18.20 -10.56
CA LEU A 376 1.19 -19.01 -9.40
C LEU A 376 2.45 -18.44 -8.72
N VAL A 377 2.35 -18.11 -7.43
CA VAL A 377 3.50 -17.73 -6.59
C VAL A 377 4.23 -18.98 -6.11
N GLY A 378 3.46 -19.97 -5.63
CA GLY A 378 4.02 -21.23 -5.12
C GLY A 378 2.98 -22.09 -4.43
N THR A 379 3.46 -23.22 -3.91
CA THR A 379 2.66 -24.19 -3.15
C THR A 379 3.26 -24.40 -1.77
N LEU A 380 2.41 -24.61 -0.78
CA LEU A 380 2.83 -24.95 0.58
C LEU A 380 2.27 -26.34 0.94
N PRO A 381 3.10 -27.32 1.32
CA PRO A 381 2.63 -28.65 1.70
C PRO A 381 1.82 -28.60 3.00
N ASP A 382 0.95 -29.58 3.21
CA ASP A 382 0.23 -29.70 4.48
C ASP A 382 1.17 -30.11 5.61
N ARG A 383 1.36 -29.18 6.55
CA ARG A 383 2.12 -29.37 7.77
C ARG A 383 1.32 -28.90 9.00
N THR A 384 0.00 -29.07 8.92
CA THR A 384 -0.94 -28.54 9.93
C THR A 384 -0.55 -28.96 11.34
N LEU A 385 -0.18 -30.24 11.58
CA LEU A 385 0.20 -30.71 12.91
C LEU A 385 1.46 -30.01 13.43
N GLN A 386 2.50 -29.89 12.61
CA GLN A 386 3.77 -29.26 12.98
C GLN A 386 3.58 -27.76 13.26
N LEU A 387 2.80 -27.10 12.43
CA LEU A 387 2.47 -25.67 12.60
C LEU A 387 1.71 -25.44 13.91
N ILE A 388 0.70 -26.24 14.22
CA ILE A 388 -0.04 -26.16 15.50
C ILE A 388 0.90 -26.38 16.70
N VAL A 389 1.77 -27.40 16.63
CA VAL A 389 2.71 -27.68 17.73
C VAL A 389 3.66 -26.51 17.97
N CYS A 390 4.20 -25.89 16.91
CA CYS A 390 5.07 -24.72 17.03
C CYS A 390 4.32 -23.51 17.57
N THR A 391 3.14 -23.23 17.04
CA THR A 391 2.30 -22.09 17.47
C THR A 391 1.92 -22.22 18.95
N ASN A 392 1.57 -23.41 19.41
CA ASN A 392 1.27 -23.66 20.83
C ASN A 392 2.50 -23.48 21.75
N GLN A 393 3.71 -23.48 21.20
CA GLN A 393 4.96 -23.16 21.89
C GLN A 393 5.38 -21.69 21.74
N GLY A 394 4.58 -20.89 21.05
CA GLY A 394 4.91 -19.49 20.73
C GLY A 394 6.12 -19.35 19.80
N LYS A 395 6.33 -20.32 18.90
CA LYS A 395 7.47 -20.34 17.97
C LYS A 395 7.00 -20.49 16.53
N LEU A 396 7.80 -19.96 15.61
CA LEU A 396 7.61 -20.20 14.20
C LEU A 396 8.32 -21.50 13.75
N LEU A 397 7.76 -22.18 12.75
CA LEU A 397 8.29 -23.49 12.33
C LEU A 397 9.74 -23.40 11.81
N HIS A 398 10.15 -22.28 11.17
CA HIS A 398 11.52 -22.11 10.70
C HIS A 398 12.54 -21.99 11.84
N GLU A 399 12.14 -21.48 13.01
CA GLU A 399 12.98 -21.38 14.20
C GLU A 399 13.24 -22.77 14.81
N VAL A 400 12.30 -23.71 14.63
CA VAL A 400 12.36 -25.06 15.22
C VAL A 400 12.92 -26.08 14.22
N SER A 401 12.58 -25.94 12.94
CA SER A 401 12.94 -26.89 11.88
C SER A 401 13.17 -26.19 10.54
N GLU A 402 14.34 -25.63 10.37
CA GLU A 402 14.75 -24.92 9.14
C GLU A 402 14.62 -25.79 7.86
N ARG A 403 14.81 -27.11 8.01
CA ARG A 403 14.76 -28.07 6.88
C ARG A 403 13.38 -28.63 6.59
N ASP A 404 12.34 -28.19 7.31
CA ASP A 404 10.97 -28.63 7.02
C ASP A 404 10.55 -28.26 5.60
N THR A 405 9.75 -29.11 4.97
CA THR A 405 9.30 -28.90 3.58
C THR A 405 8.45 -27.64 3.43
N TYR A 406 7.66 -27.30 4.44
CA TYR A 406 6.87 -26.07 4.48
C TYR A 406 7.79 -24.84 4.53
N VAL A 407 8.80 -24.87 5.38
CA VAL A 407 9.78 -23.80 5.53
C VAL A 407 10.52 -23.55 4.20
N ARG A 408 11.00 -24.63 3.55
CA ARG A 408 11.67 -24.50 2.25
C ARG A 408 10.75 -23.93 1.17
N ALA A 409 9.51 -24.39 1.10
CA ALA A 409 8.53 -23.86 0.17
C ALA A 409 8.25 -22.38 0.44
N LEU A 410 8.13 -21.98 1.68
CA LEU A 410 7.91 -20.60 2.09
C LEU A 410 9.13 -19.71 1.82
N GLN A 411 10.36 -20.24 1.97
CA GLN A 411 11.59 -19.56 1.55
C GLN A 411 11.60 -19.29 0.04
N GLN A 412 11.15 -20.24 -0.80
CA GLN A 412 11.01 -20.04 -2.24
C GLN A 412 9.97 -18.97 -2.56
N ILE A 413 8.83 -18.96 -1.87
CA ILE A 413 7.81 -17.91 -1.99
C ILE A 413 8.40 -16.54 -1.60
N ALA A 414 9.18 -16.48 -0.53
CA ALA A 414 9.87 -15.26 -0.12
C ALA A 414 10.93 -14.81 -1.16
N ASP A 415 11.59 -15.76 -1.88
CA ASP A 415 12.50 -15.44 -2.98
C ASP A 415 11.75 -14.81 -4.16
N VAL A 416 10.61 -15.38 -4.56
CA VAL A 416 9.75 -14.80 -5.60
C VAL A 416 9.30 -13.40 -5.19
N MET A 417 8.83 -13.24 -3.94
CA MET A 417 8.40 -11.95 -3.42
C MET A 417 9.53 -10.92 -3.48
N THR A 418 10.72 -11.26 -3.00
CA THR A 418 11.86 -10.34 -3.02
C THR A 418 12.31 -10.02 -4.44
N ALA A 419 12.29 -10.98 -5.37
CA ALA A 419 12.65 -10.77 -6.78
C ALA A 419 11.66 -9.84 -7.48
N ASP A 420 10.36 -10.05 -7.31
CA ASP A 420 9.30 -9.24 -7.90
C ASP A 420 9.36 -7.77 -7.44
N PHE A 421 9.70 -7.55 -6.16
CA PHE A 421 9.83 -6.21 -5.60
C PHE A 421 11.19 -5.55 -5.87
N MET A 422 12.15 -6.30 -6.39
CA MET A 422 13.48 -5.81 -6.76
C MET A 422 13.72 -5.69 -8.25
N ALA A 423 12.77 -6.10 -9.10
CA ALA A 423 12.84 -5.94 -10.54
C ALA A 423 12.87 -4.45 -10.94
N PRO A 424 13.58 -4.05 -11.99
CA PRO A 424 14.33 -2.81 -12.08
C PRO A 424 13.51 -1.57 -12.40
N ASN A 425 12.97 -0.91 -11.37
CA ASN A 425 12.90 0.55 -11.38
C ASN A 425 14.00 1.18 -10.47
N ALA A 426 14.83 0.37 -9.85
CA ALA A 426 15.91 0.80 -8.97
C ALA A 426 17.23 0.88 -9.76
N ARG A 427 17.51 2.04 -10.32
CA ARG A 427 18.90 2.42 -10.65
C ARG A 427 19.64 2.70 -9.34
N GLY A 428 20.21 1.67 -8.74
CA GLY A 428 21.08 1.76 -7.58
C GLY A 428 21.79 0.44 -7.30
N ASN A 429 23.10 0.48 -7.28
CA ASN A 429 24.09 -0.62 -7.28
C ASN A 429 24.16 -1.42 -5.94
N TRP A 430 23.03 -1.75 -5.27
CA TRP A 430 23.06 -2.51 -4.02
C TRP A 430 22.86 -4.04 -4.16
N LEU A 431 22.58 -4.52 -5.38
CA LEU A 431 22.30 -5.93 -5.69
C LEU A 431 23.51 -6.87 -5.60
N SER A 432 24.73 -6.38 -5.45
CA SER A 432 25.93 -7.23 -5.45
C SER A 432 26.13 -8.06 -4.16
N GLY A 433 25.37 -7.79 -3.11
CA GLY A 433 25.48 -8.50 -1.81
C GLY A 433 24.44 -9.60 -1.58
N TRP A 434 23.43 -9.76 -2.47
CA TRP A 434 22.25 -10.59 -2.20
C TRP A 434 22.18 -11.92 -2.95
N LEU A 435 23.04 -12.15 -3.95
CA LEU A 435 23.06 -13.40 -4.71
C LEU A 435 24.27 -14.26 -4.30
N PRO A 436 24.12 -15.36 -3.54
CA PRO A 436 25.14 -16.38 -3.46
C PRO A 436 25.16 -17.14 -4.79
N GLY A 437 26.17 -16.82 -5.62
CA GLY A 437 26.78 -17.74 -6.56
C GLY A 437 25.92 -18.41 -7.62
N VAL A 438 25.20 -17.68 -8.49
CA VAL A 438 24.77 -18.23 -9.77
C VAL A 438 25.80 -17.87 -10.85
N HIS A 439 26.84 -18.70 -10.95
CA HIS A 439 27.73 -18.72 -12.11
C HIS A 439 26.91 -19.21 -13.33
N ARG A 440 26.39 -18.29 -14.13
CA ARG A 440 26.02 -18.59 -15.52
C ARG A 440 27.27 -18.93 -16.30
N ARG A 441 27.51 -20.23 -16.55
CA ARG A 441 28.42 -20.64 -17.64
C ARG A 441 27.79 -20.18 -18.96
N LEU A 442 28.36 -19.16 -19.54
CA LEU A 442 28.15 -18.82 -20.94
C LEU A 442 28.75 -19.95 -21.79
N VAL A 443 27.90 -20.76 -22.38
CA VAL A 443 28.29 -21.67 -23.45
C VAL A 443 28.41 -20.83 -24.71
N THR A 444 29.63 -20.59 -25.14
CA THR A 444 29.92 -20.07 -26.48
C THR A 444 29.64 -21.16 -27.49
N PRO A 445 28.92 -20.90 -28.62
CA PRO A 445 28.83 -21.86 -29.70
C PRO A 445 30.16 -21.87 -30.45
N ASN A 446 30.80 -23.03 -30.52
CA ASN A 446 31.93 -23.30 -31.37
C ASN A 446 31.44 -23.44 -32.81
N ASN A 447 31.93 -22.59 -33.70
CA ASN A 447 31.90 -22.81 -35.14
C ASN A 447 32.89 -23.90 -35.51
N HIS A 448 32.36 -24.97 -36.08
CA HIS A 448 32.98 -25.70 -37.18
C HIS A 448 31.90 -26.42 -37.98
#